data_e4284be7b272bb26671fcbe1de8b84db
#
_entry.id   e4284be7b272bb26671fcbe1de8b84db
#
_cell.length_a   1.000
_cell.length_b   1.000
_cell.length_c   1.000
_cell.angle_alpha   90.00
_cell.angle_beta   90.00
_cell.angle_gamma   90.00
#
_symmetry.space_group_name_H-M   'P 1'
#
loop_
_entity.id
_entity.type
_entity.pdbx_description
1 polymer ?
#
loop_
_entity_poly.entity_id
_entity_poly.type
_entity_poly.pdbx_seq_one_letter_code
_entity_poly.pdbx_strand_id
1 'polypeptide(L)'
;MRTHFLLCFLFLFSYLGATEISVDPITFNDAYTNAGDGDVLLLEPGIYASSVTFPSGKTITLKSASATELPEIRFGVSGNDEAIMNGGLIFDGLKIVPSGDYFISVDKVGDIAAIRVLNCTIESVNRCFIRTNNNGYSIGEIEFANCIIRNCGDKGWNFLYPKHIV
;
A
#
# COMPACT_ATOMS: atom_id res chain seq x y z
N MET A 1 43.59 -40.31 -23.78
CA MET A 1 42.31 -40.19 -23.06
C MET A 1 42.22 -38.77 -22.44
N ARG A 2 41.38 -37.89 -22.98
CA ARG A 2 41.15 -36.54 -22.43
C ARG A 2 39.81 -36.59 -21.74
N THR A 3 39.82 -36.49 -20.41
CA THR A 3 38.63 -36.47 -19.59
C THR A 3 38.09 -35.03 -19.57
N HIS A 4 36.95 -34.79 -20.21
CA HIS A 4 36.23 -33.53 -20.11
C HIS A 4 35.44 -33.48 -18.79
N PHE A 5 35.84 -32.61 -17.88
CA PHE A 5 35.13 -32.33 -16.65
C PHE A 5 34.02 -31.32 -17.01
N LEU A 6 32.79 -31.82 -17.08
CA LEU A 6 31.60 -30.99 -17.30
C LEU A 6 31.19 -30.36 -15.97
N LEU A 7 31.53 -29.07 -15.78
CA LEU A 7 31.15 -28.29 -14.61
C LEU A 7 29.70 -27.86 -14.78
N CYS A 8 28.75 -28.61 -14.17
CA CYS A 8 27.36 -28.22 -14.07
C CYS A 8 27.23 -27.06 -13.07
N PHE A 9 27.06 -25.85 -13.58
CA PHE A 9 26.70 -24.67 -12.76
C PHE A 9 25.21 -24.78 -12.43
N LEU A 10 24.88 -25.24 -11.21
CA LEU A 10 23.54 -25.17 -10.67
C LEU A 10 23.25 -23.70 -10.32
N PHE A 11 22.52 -23.00 -11.19
CA PHE A 11 21.88 -21.73 -10.83
C PHE A 11 20.75 -22.02 -9.84
N LEU A 12 21.02 -21.84 -8.57
CA LEU A 12 19.98 -21.72 -7.54
C LEU A 12 19.26 -20.39 -7.78
N PHE A 13 18.19 -20.41 -8.56
CA PHE A 13 17.21 -19.34 -8.57
C PHE A 13 16.51 -19.35 -7.21
N SER A 14 16.94 -18.48 -6.31
CA SER A 14 16.15 -18.14 -5.13
C SER A 14 14.88 -17.47 -5.65
N TYR A 15 13.76 -18.20 -5.70
CA TYR A 15 12.45 -17.61 -5.83
C TYR A 15 12.21 -16.79 -4.55
N LEU A 16 12.39 -15.47 -4.63
CA LEU A 16 11.87 -14.54 -3.66
C LEU A 16 10.35 -14.50 -3.90
N GLY A 17 9.64 -15.47 -3.31
CA GLY A 17 8.20 -15.44 -3.27
C GLY A 17 7.72 -14.37 -2.28
N ALA A 18 6.53 -13.85 -2.49
CA ALA A 18 5.85 -12.97 -1.54
C ALA A 18 5.83 -13.62 -0.14
N THR A 19 6.20 -12.86 0.88
CA THR A 19 6.31 -13.34 2.26
C THR A 19 5.19 -12.72 3.10
N GLU A 20 4.57 -13.52 3.98
CA GLU A 20 3.69 -13.00 5.01
C GLU A 20 4.52 -12.68 6.26
N ILE A 21 4.43 -11.45 6.74
CA ILE A 21 5.21 -10.92 7.86
C ILE A 21 4.24 -10.42 8.92
N SER A 22 4.24 -11.04 10.12
CA SER A 22 3.43 -10.55 11.25
C SER A 22 4.04 -9.27 11.80
N VAL A 23 3.19 -8.27 12.04
CA VAL A 23 3.61 -6.89 12.34
C VAL A 23 2.69 -6.29 13.40
N ASP A 24 3.29 -5.76 14.46
CA ASP A 24 2.63 -4.95 15.46
C ASP A 24 2.84 -3.44 15.20
N PRO A 25 2.16 -2.53 15.93
CA PRO A 25 2.35 -1.09 15.74
C PRO A 25 3.77 -0.57 15.98
N ILE A 26 4.60 -1.30 16.74
CA ILE A 26 5.98 -0.88 17.08
C ILE A 26 6.92 -1.22 15.92
N THR A 27 6.76 -2.40 15.35
CA THR A 27 7.64 -2.94 14.29
C THR A 27 7.20 -2.56 12.89
N PHE A 28 6.02 -1.92 12.75
CA PHE A 28 5.39 -1.61 11.47
C PHE A 28 6.29 -0.83 10.51
N ASN A 29 6.92 0.25 10.97
CA ASN A 29 7.72 1.10 10.08
C ASN A 29 8.93 0.38 9.50
N ASP A 30 9.59 -0.41 10.32
CA ASP A 30 10.75 -1.19 9.88
C ASP A 30 10.32 -2.29 8.91
N ALA A 31 9.23 -2.99 9.21
CA ALA A 31 8.67 -4.01 8.32
C ALA A 31 8.23 -3.42 6.98
N TYR A 32 7.52 -2.28 6.99
CA TYR A 32 7.05 -1.61 5.77
C TYR A 32 8.22 -1.13 4.90
N THR A 33 9.25 -0.56 5.50
CA THR A 33 10.42 -0.06 4.78
C THR A 33 11.19 -1.19 4.10
N ASN A 34 11.32 -2.33 4.80
CA ASN A 34 12.10 -3.49 4.35
C ASN A 34 11.29 -4.49 3.51
N ALA A 35 9.97 -4.33 3.42
CA ALA A 35 9.10 -5.21 2.62
C ALA A 35 9.55 -5.25 1.15
N GLY A 36 9.59 -6.45 0.59
CA GLY A 36 9.85 -6.71 -0.83
C GLY A 36 8.60 -6.56 -1.69
N ASP A 37 8.77 -6.79 -2.99
CA ASP A 37 7.64 -6.81 -3.93
C ASP A 37 6.74 -8.03 -3.68
N GLY A 38 5.45 -7.76 -3.54
CA GLY A 38 4.42 -8.76 -3.26
C GLY A 38 4.27 -9.14 -1.78
N ASP A 39 5.11 -8.62 -0.87
CA ASP A 39 5.01 -8.96 0.55
C ASP A 39 3.67 -8.53 1.17
N VAL A 40 3.21 -9.36 2.11
CA VAL A 40 2.00 -9.14 2.88
C VAL A 40 2.37 -8.89 4.34
N LEU A 41 2.12 -7.68 4.82
CA LEU A 41 2.25 -7.34 6.22
C LEU A 41 0.95 -7.69 6.94
N LEU A 42 0.98 -8.72 7.77
CA LEU A 42 -0.15 -9.15 8.60
C LEU A 42 -0.17 -8.30 9.87
N LEU A 43 -1.04 -7.31 9.87
CA LEU A 43 -1.16 -6.33 10.96
C LEU A 43 -1.94 -6.94 12.12
N GLU A 44 -1.31 -7.01 13.28
CA GLU A 44 -1.97 -7.39 14.53
C GLU A 44 -2.94 -6.29 15.00
N PRO A 45 -3.96 -6.62 15.83
CA PRO A 45 -4.84 -5.61 16.39
C PRO A 45 -4.07 -4.49 17.10
N GLY A 46 -4.40 -3.24 16.76
CA GLY A 46 -3.71 -2.08 17.32
C GLY A 46 -3.92 -0.81 16.50
N ILE A 47 -3.31 0.28 16.93
CA ILE A 47 -3.36 1.58 16.28
C ILE A 47 -2.03 1.87 15.59
N TYR A 48 -2.08 2.06 14.29
CA TYR A 48 -0.94 2.36 13.43
C TYR A 48 -1.00 3.84 13.05
N ALA A 49 -0.13 4.65 13.66
CA ALA A 49 -0.15 6.11 13.53
C ALA A 49 1.01 6.71 12.74
N SER A 50 2.05 5.94 12.49
CA SER A 50 3.25 6.43 11.79
C SER A 50 3.02 6.49 10.29
N SER A 51 3.13 7.68 9.71
CA SER A 51 3.00 7.89 8.26
C SER A 51 4.03 7.10 7.47
N VAL A 52 3.60 6.59 6.32
CA VAL A 52 4.45 5.85 5.39
C VAL A 52 4.52 6.54 4.03
N THR A 53 5.56 6.24 3.28
CA THR A 53 5.72 6.71 1.91
C THR A 53 5.11 5.70 0.94
N PHE A 54 4.44 6.17 -0.12
CA PHE A 54 3.90 5.28 -1.16
C PHE A 54 5.03 4.44 -1.79
N PRO A 55 4.88 3.11 -1.91
CA PRO A 55 5.95 2.26 -2.43
C PRO A 55 6.23 2.56 -3.90
N SER A 56 7.50 2.41 -4.29
CA SER A 56 7.95 2.54 -5.68
C SER A 56 8.66 1.26 -6.11
N GLY A 57 8.36 0.75 -7.30
CA GLY A 57 8.92 -0.48 -7.85
C GLY A 57 8.47 -1.77 -7.16
N LYS A 58 7.49 -1.69 -6.28
CA LYS A 58 6.96 -2.84 -5.53
C LYS A 58 5.51 -2.64 -5.14
N THR A 59 4.78 -3.74 -4.95
CA THR A 59 3.44 -3.76 -4.37
C THR A 59 3.50 -4.34 -2.97
N ILE A 60 2.93 -3.65 -1.98
CA ILE A 60 2.86 -4.10 -0.59
C ILE A 60 1.39 -4.26 -0.21
N THR A 61 1.07 -5.36 0.46
CA THR A 61 -0.26 -5.59 1.05
C THR A 61 -0.22 -5.38 2.56
N LEU A 62 -1.09 -4.51 3.07
CA LEU A 62 -1.38 -4.37 4.49
C LEU A 62 -2.68 -5.10 4.77
N LYS A 63 -2.61 -6.20 5.52
CA LYS A 63 -3.74 -7.08 5.76
C LYS A 63 -3.96 -7.30 7.24
N SER A 64 -5.22 -7.36 7.67
CA SER A 64 -5.53 -7.71 9.05
C SER A 64 -5.12 -9.16 9.37
N ALA A 65 -4.43 -9.34 10.48
CA ALA A 65 -4.17 -10.68 11.04
C ALA A 65 -5.40 -11.25 11.78
N SER A 66 -6.41 -10.42 12.07
CA SER A 66 -7.61 -10.79 12.81
C SER A 66 -8.88 -10.50 12.02
N ALA A 67 -9.84 -11.41 12.06
CA ALA A 67 -11.16 -11.21 11.45
C ALA A 67 -12.13 -10.43 12.36
N THR A 68 -11.83 -10.32 13.66
CA THR A 68 -12.74 -9.76 14.65
C THR A 68 -12.25 -8.44 15.26
N GLU A 69 -10.93 -8.26 15.37
CA GLU A 69 -10.31 -7.06 15.91
C GLU A 69 -9.47 -6.41 14.82
N LEU A 70 -10.08 -5.47 14.08
CA LEU A 70 -9.43 -4.86 12.94
C LEU A 70 -8.33 -3.88 13.38
N PRO A 71 -7.13 -3.94 12.78
CA PRO A 71 -6.11 -2.90 12.96
C PRO A 71 -6.64 -1.54 12.50
N GLU A 72 -6.37 -0.50 13.28
CA GLU A 72 -6.81 0.86 12.98
C GLU A 72 -5.65 1.69 12.39
N ILE A 73 -5.81 2.09 11.14
CA ILE A 73 -4.85 2.92 10.41
C ILE A 73 -5.21 4.39 10.64
N ARG A 74 -4.34 5.12 11.34
CA ARG A 74 -4.48 6.57 11.60
C ARG A 74 -3.49 7.43 10.84
N PHE A 75 -2.57 6.83 10.12
CA PHE A 75 -1.60 7.57 9.31
C PHE A 75 -2.14 7.94 7.93
N GLY A 76 -1.46 8.89 7.29
CA GLY A 76 -1.58 9.13 5.86
C GLY A 76 -0.43 8.49 5.09
N VAL A 77 -0.67 8.18 3.83
CA VAL A 77 0.35 7.74 2.88
C VAL A 77 0.76 8.93 2.02
N SER A 78 2.03 9.30 2.06
CA SER A 78 2.57 10.41 1.25
C SER A 78 3.34 9.89 0.05
N GLY A 79 3.39 10.66 -1.03
CA GLY A 79 4.41 10.47 -2.07
C GLY A 79 5.79 10.76 -1.49
N ASN A 80 6.83 10.20 -2.10
CA ASN A 80 8.21 10.60 -1.80
C ASN A 80 8.62 11.78 -2.71
N ASP A 81 9.83 12.31 -2.54
CA ASP A 81 10.36 13.39 -3.38
C ASP A 81 10.76 12.93 -4.79
N GLU A 82 10.79 11.62 -5.03
CA GLU A 82 11.10 11.01 -6.30
C GLU A 82 9.82 10.52 -7.00
N ALA A 83 9.90 10.28 -8.30
CA ALA A 83 8.80 9.70 -9.06
C ALA A 83 8.48 8.28 -8.56
N ILE A 84 7.18 8.00 -8.39
CA ILE A 84 6.72 6.63 -8.12
C ILE A 84 6.78 5.85 -9.43
N MET A 85 7.47 4.71 -9.43
CA MET A 85 7.58 3.85 -10.59
C MET A 85 6.89 2.52 -10.33
N ASN A 86 5.73 2.33 -10.95
CA ASN A 86 4.97 1.08 -10.89
C ASN A 86 4.76 0.54 -9.46
N GLY A 87 4.42 1.45 -8.54
CA GLY A 87 4.17 1.12 -7.14
C GLY A 87 2.73 0.69 -6.90
N GLY A 88 2.49 -0.21 -5.96
CA GLY A 88 1.15 -0.66 -5.58
C GLY A 88 0.95 -0.74 -4.08
N LEU A 89 -0.28 -0.45 -3.61
CA LEU A 89 -0.65 -0.56 -2.22
C LEU A 89 -2.04 -1.17 -2.07
N ILE A 90 -2.11 -2.24 -1.30
CA ILE A 90 -3.34 -3.00 -1.06
C ILE A 90 -3.63 -2.96 0.44
N PHE A 91 -4.86 -2.58 0.80
CA PHE A 91 -5.39 -2.59 2.16
C PHE A 91 -6.49 -3.66 2.23
N ASP A 92 -6.38 -4.62 3.15
CA ASP A 92 -7.35 -5.70 3.27
C ASP A 92 -7.77 -5.93 4.73
N GLY A 93 -9.06 -5.77 5.01
CA GLY A 93 -9.65 -6.04 6.32
C GLY A 93 -9.24 -5.03 7.40
N LEU A 94 -9.07 -3.76 7.07
CA LEU A 94 -8.58 -2.74 7.99
C LEU A 94 -9.65 -1.71 8.34
N LYS A 95 -9.49 -1.05 9.48
CA LYS A 95 -10.22 0.16 9.81
C LYS A 95 -9.34 1.38 9.50
N ILE A 96 -9.74 2.20 8.53
CA ILE A 96 -8.98 3.35 8.05
C ILE A 96 -9.62 4.63 8.57
N VAL A 97 -8.92 5.35 9.46
CA VAL A 97 -9.36 6.58 10.12
C VAL A 97 -8.20 7.60 10.05
N PRO A 98 -7.90 8.16 8.87
CA PRO A 98 -6.74 9.02 8.71
C PRO A 98 -6.84 10.28 9.56
N SER A 99 -5.75 10.65 10.21
CA SER A 99 -5.67 11.85 11.06
C SER A 99 -5.52 13.16 10.28
N GLY A 100 -5.25 13.09 8.96
CA GLY A 100 -5.03 14.23 8.09
C GLY A 100 -6.19 14.51 7.13
N ASP A 101 -5.99 15.50 6.27
CA ASP A 101 -6.95 15.87 5.22
C ASP A 101 -7.10 14.79 4.15
N TYR A 102 -6.06 14.00 3.93
CA TYR A 102 -5.97 12.98 2.88
C TYR A 102 -5.45 11.67 3.46
N PHE A 103 -5.97 10.55 2.97
CA PHE A 103 -5.40 9.26 3.31
C PHE A 103 -4.17 8.96 2.45
N ILE A 104 -4.31 9.09 1.14
CA ILE A 104 -3.18 8.98 0.20
C ILE A 104 -2.98 10.32 -0.48
N SER A 105 -1.79 10.91 -0.37
CA SER A 105 -1.45 12.17 -1.02
C SER A 105 -0.14 12.02 -1.78
N VAL A 106 -0.23 12.01 -3.11
CA VAL A 106 0.92 11.87 -4.01
C VAL A 106 0.97 13.09 -4.94
N ASP A 107 2.02 13.87 -4.81
CA ASP A 107 2.16 15.17 -5.48
C ASP A 107 3.23 15.17 -6.59
N LYS A 108 3.94 14.08 -6.80
CA LYS A 108 5.00 13.95 -7.82
C LYS A 108 4.54 13.13 -9.01
N VAL A 109 5.24 13.27 -10.12
CA VAL A 109 5.02 12.49 -11.34
C VAL A 109 5.30 11.01 -11.09
N GLY A 110 4.51 10.11 -11.67
CA GLY A 110 4.80 8.67 -11.58
C GLY A 110 3.66 7.77 -12.02
N ASP A 111 3.97 6.50 -12.06
CA ASP A 111 3.04 5.44 -12.42
C ASP A 111 2.70 4.61 -11.17
N ILE A 112 1.44 4.64 -10.78
CA ILE A 112 0.89 3.81 -9.72
C ILE A 112 0.25 2.59 -10.38
N ALA A 113 0.76 1.40 -10.07
CA ALA A 113 0.21 0.16 -10.61
C ALA A 113 -1.20 -0.13 -10.08
N ALA A 114 -1.35 -0.07 -8.75
CA ALA A 114 -2.63 -0.35 -8.12
C ALA A 114 -2.79 0.33 -6.77
N ILE A 115 -4.02 0.73 -6.46
CA ILE A 115 -4.51 1.06 -5.12
C ILE A 115 -5.77 0.24 -4.90
N ARG A 116 -5.70 -0.77 -4.01
CA ARG A 116 -6.85 -1.61 -3.69
C ARG A 116 -7.22 -1.49 -2.22
N VAL A 117 -8.50 -1.35 -1.97
CA VAL A 117 -9.07 -1.28 -0.61
C VAL A 117 -10.18 -2.32 -0.53
N LEU A 118 -9.90 -3.39 0.20
CA LEU A 118 -10.70 -4.58 0.24
C LEU A 118 -11.19 -4.84 1.67
N ASN A 119 -12.47 -5.15 1.85
CA ASN A 119 -13.02 -5.55 3.15
C ASN A 119 -12.76 -4.53 4.27
N CYS A 120 -12.58 -3.25 3.95
CA CYS A 120 -12.19 -2.22 4.90
C CYS A 120 -13.39 -1.41 5.41
N THR A 121 -13.24 -0.87 6.62
CA THR A 121 -14.09 0.21 7.11
C THR A 121 -13.33 1.53 7.01
N ILE A 122 -13.86 2.50 6.27
CA ILE A 122 -13.26 3.82 6.06
C ILE A 122 -14.11 4.86 6.80
N GLU A 123 -13.50 5.59 7.72
CA GLU A 123 -14.19 6.57 8.56
C GLU A 123 -13.42 7.89 8.60
N SER A 124 -14.17 8.99 8.72
CA SER A 124 -13.62 10.31 9.10
C SER A 124 -12.53 10.84 8.16
N VAL A 125 -12.61 10.53 6.88
CA VAL A 125 -11.75 11.16 5.87
C VAL A 125 -12.17 12.61 5.72
N ASN A 126 -11.28 13.56 6.03
CA ASN A 126 -11.64 14.97 6.13
C ASN A 126 -11.89 15.60 4.75
N ARG A 127 -11.01 15.38 3.76
CA ARG A 127 -11.14 15.99 2.43
C ARG A 127 -11.21 14.99 1.29
N CYS A 128 -10.18 14.14 1.13
CA CYS A 128 -10.11 13.23 -0.01
C CYS A 128 -9.38 11.94 0.38
N PHE A 129 -9.88 10.80 -0.08
CA PHE A 129 -9.23 9.52 0.18
C PHE A 129 -7.91 9.40 -0.60
N ILE A 130 -7.94 9.71 -1.90
CA ILE A 130 -6.75 9.75 -2.74
C ILE A 130 -6.64 11.12 -3.39
N ARG A 131 -5.51 11.79 -3.20
CA ARG A 131 -5.19 13.06 -3.82
C ARG A 131 -3.96 12.90 -4.71
N THR A 132 -4.10 13.31 -5.97
CA THR A 132 -2.99 13.48 -6.91
C THR A 132 -3.01 14.91 -7.43
N ASN A 133 -2.01 15.71 -7.14
CA ASN A 133 -1.97 17.12 -7.55
C ASN A 133 -1.20 17.36 -8.84
N ASN A 134 -0.53 16.36 -9.38
CA ASN A 134 0.30 16.49 -10.56
C ASN A 134 -0.37 15.91 -11.80
N ASN A 135 -0.19 16.57 -12.94
CA ASN A 135 -0.73 16.13 -14.23
C ASN A 135 -0.01 14.91 -14.82
N GLY A 136 1.10 14.50 -14.24
CA GLY A 136 1.95 13.41 -14.72
C GLY A 136 1.73 12.07 -14.01
N TYR A 137 0.59 11.90 -13.28
CA TYR A 137 0.26 10.60 -12.69
C TYR A 137 -0.57 9.76 -13.63
N SER A 138 -0.19 8.49 -13.77
CA SER A 138 -1.07 7.42 -14.20
C SER A 138 -1.39 6.48 -13.03
N ILE A 139 -2.62 5.99 -12.95
CA ILE A 139 -3.04 4.98 -11.99
C ILE A 139 -3.68 3.87 -12.80
N GLY A 140 -3.03 2.70 -12.82
CA GLY A 140 -3.49 1.56 -13.59
C GLY A 140 -4.75 0.94 -13.03
N GLU A 141 -4.88 0.86 -11.70
CA GLU A 141 -6.04 0.27 -11.05
C GLU A 141 -6.39 0.99 -9.74
N ILE A 142 -7.68 1.24 -9.54
CA ILE A 142 -8.26 1.63 -8.26
C ILE A 142 -9.44 0.72 -7.99
N GLU A 143 -9.38 -0.04 -6.90
CA GLU A 143 -10.43 -0.95 -6.49
C GLU A 143 -10.91 -0.66 -5.06
N PHE A 144 -12.24 -0.59 -4.88
CA PHE A 144 -12.89 -0.61 -3.58
C PHE A 144 -13.89 -1.78 -3.59
N ALA A 145 -13.62 -2.82 -2.80
CA ALA A 145 -14.48 -3.97 -2.72
C ALA A 145 -14.86 -4.30 -1.27
N ASN A 146 -16.15 -4.55 -1.02
CA ASN A 146 -16.70 -4.90 0.29
C ASN A 146 -16.37 -3.88 1.39
N CYS A 147 -16.33 -2.59 1.05
CA CYS A 147 -15.97 -1.52 1.99
C CYS A 147 -17.22 -0.89 2.62
N ILE A 148 -17.09 -0.53 3.90
CA ILE A 148 -18.05 0.33 4.60
C ILE A 148 -17.42 1.71 4.72
N ILE A 149 -18.09 2.74 4.19
CA ILE A 149 -17.61 4.10 4.17
C ILE A 149 -18.60 4.99 4.89
N ARG A 150 -18.16 5.70 5.95
CA ARG A 150 -19.05 6.52 6.78
C ARG A 150 -18.35 7.71 7.42
N ASN A 151 -19.14 8.71 7.84
CA ASN A 151 -18.66 9.91 8.52
C ASN A 151 -17.51 10.63 7.79
N CYS A 152 -17.51 10.59 6.47
CA CYS A 152 -16.56 11.32 5.65
C CYS A 152 -17.07 12.74 5.45
N GLY A 153 -16.18 13.71 5.61
CA GLY A 153 -16.49 15.12 5.83
C GLY A 153 -17.26 15.84 4.73
N ASP A 154 -17.55 17.12 5.01
CA ASP A 154 -18.46 18.00 4.28
C ASP A 154 -17.96 18.45 2.90
N LYS A 155 -16.70 18.25 2.58
CA LYS A 155 -16.11 18.69 1.31
C LYS A 155 -16.29 17.71 0.16
N GLY A 156 -17.25 16.80 0.33
CA GLY A 156 -17.66 15.86 -0.67
C GLY A 156 -16.65 14.75 -0.91
N TRP A 157 -17.14 13.72 -1.46
CA TRP A 157 -16.43 12.53 -1.86
C TRP A 157 -15.51 12.79 -3.05
N ASN A 158 -14.56 13.69 -2.90
CA ASN A 158 -13.46 13.79 -3.84
C ASN A 158 -12.51 12.62 -3.58
N PHE A 159 -12.95 11.41 -3.98
CA PHE A 159 -12.10 10.23 -3.90
C PHE A 159 -10.84 10.39 -4.73
N LEU A 160 -10.94 11.17 -5.78
CA LEU A 160 -9.93 11.25 -6.82
C LEU A 160 -9.83 12.69 -7.33
N TYR A 161 -8.63 13.20 -7.36
CA TYR A 161 -8.21 14.22 -8.30
C TYR A 161 -7.24 13.61 -9.33
N PRO A 162 -7.57 12.53 -10.03
CA PRO A 162 -6.74 12.10 -11.12
C PRO A 162 -7.16 12.90 -12.34
N LYS A 163 -6.21 13.49 -13.02
CA LYS A 163 -6.47 13.98 -14.38
C LYS A 163 -6.49 12.85 -15.41
N HIS A 164 -6.01 11.67 -15.06
CA HIS A 164 -6.10 10.46 -15.87
C HIS A 164 -6.25 9.20 -15.01
N ILE A 165 -7.35 8.47 -15.20
CA ILE A 165 -7.49 7.06 -14.88
C ILE A 165 -7.44 6.34 -16.23
N VAL A 166 -6.56 5.40 -16.40
CA VAL A 166 -6.47 4.57 -17.60
C VAL A 166 -7.29 3.33 -17.38
#